data_2f2473fbb6add20a13d952d8f2075b39
#
_entry.id   2f2473fbb6add20a13d952d8f2075b39
#
_cell.length_a   1.000
_cell.length_b   1.000
_cell.length_c   1.000
_cell.angle_alpha   90.00
_cell.angle_beta   90.00
_cell.angle_gamma   90.00
#
_symmetry.space_group_name_H-M   'P 1'
#
loop_
_entity.id
_entity.type
_entity.pdbx_description
1 polymer ?
#
loop_
_entity_poly.entity_id
_entity_poly.type
_entity_poly.pdbx_seq_one_letter_code
_entity_poly.pdbx_strand_id
1 'polypeptide(L)'
;MNEISTIVDGDRMTSLQIAEITGKAHKDIMRAIRNMEPAWEKVQERKFALMQEEIEISNGGHKMRPYYSLNKEECLYIATKFNDEARAKLIKRWKE
;
A
#
# COMPACT_ATOMS: atom_id res chain seq x y z
N MET A 1 -4.38 -25.89 -2.38
CA MET A 1 -4.71 -25.35 -2.47
C MET A 1 -4.16 -24.20 -2.50
N ASN A 2 -3.80 -23.73 -2.79
CA ASN A 2 -3.21 -22.69 -2.95
C ASN A 2 -3.97 -21.68 -3.56
N GLU A 3 -5.06 -21.90 -3.98
CA GLU A 3 -5.92 -20.92 -4.48
C GLU A 3 -6.24 -19.89 -3.48
N ILE A 4 -6.33 -20.24 -2.24
CA ILE A 4 -6.65 -19.31 -1.19
C ILE A 4 -5.58 -18.25 -1.07
N SER A 5 -4.32 -18.66 -1.08
CA SER A 5 -3.28 -17.68 -0.98
C SER A 5 -3.22 -16.81 -2.21
N THR A 6 -3.48 -17.33 -3.36
CA THR A 6 -3.52 -16.56 -4.58
C THR A 6 -4.61 -15.51 -4.52
N ILE A 7 -5.79 -15.87 -4.04
CA ILE A 7 -6.89 -14.94 -3.93
C ILE A 7 -6.56 -13.84 -2.94
N VAL A 8 -5.97 -14.20 -1.81
CA VAL A 8 -5.60 -13.21 -0.82
C VAL A 8 -4.60 -12.22 -1.39
N ASP A 9 -3.61 -12.71 -2.09
CA ASP A 9 -2.62 -11.84 -2.71
C ASP A 9 -3.26 -10.93 -3.75
N GLY A 10 -4.23 -11.45 -4.49
CA GLY A 10 -4.89 -10.67 -5.52
C GLY A 10 -5.79 -9.58 -4.96
N ASP A 11 -6.19 -9.74 -3.70
CA ASP A 11 -7.09 -8.79 -3.08
C ASP A 11 -6.39 -7.68 -2.32
N ARG A 12 -5.08 -7.63 -2.35
CA ARG A 12 -4.35 -6.64 -1.58
C ARG A 12 -3.27 -5.99 -2.44
N MET A 13 -2.93 -4.78 -2.06
CA MET A 13 -1.86 -4.04 -2.72
C MET A 13 -1.03 -3.38 -1.62
N THR A 14 0.29 -3.46 -1.73
CA THR A 14 1.15 -2.85 -0.72
C THR A 14 1.50 -1.42 -1.09
N SER A 15 1.91 -0.65 -0.09
CA SER A 15 2.40 0.71 -0.35
C SER A 15 3.62 0.69 -1.26
N LEU A 16 4.40 -0.39 -1.23
CA LEU A 16 5.53 -0.53 -2.15
C LEU A 16 5.06 -0.65 -3.59
N GLN A 17 4.00 -1.43 -3.81
CA GLN A 17 3.42 -1.56 -5.15
C GLN A 17 2.81 -0.24 -5.61
N ILE A 18 2.16 0.48 -4.71
CA ILE A 18 1.59 1.78 -5.05
C ILE A 18 2.69 2.73 -5.51
N ALA A 19 3.82 2.73 -4.79
CA ALA A 19 4.94 3.59 -5.18
C ALA A 19 5.45 3.23 -6.56
N GLU A 20 5.56 1.94 -6.84
CA GLU A 20 6.04 1.47 -8.12
C GLU A 20 5.08 1.84 -9.26
N ILE A 21 3.81 1.62 -9.05
CA ILE A 21 2.79 1.87 -10.08
C ILE A 21 2.70 3.36 -10.38
N THR A 22 2.74 4.20 -9.36
CA THR A 22 2.54 5.63 -9.53
C THR A 22 3.81 6.39 -9.84
N GLY A 23 4.98 5.76 -9.63
CA GLY A 23 6.26 6.45 -9.80
C GLY A 23 6.60 7.40 -8.68
N LYS A 24 5.88 7.36 -7.58
CA LYS A 24 6.14 8.22 -6.44
C LYS A 24 7.08 7.53 -5.47
N ALA A 25 7.82 8.32 -4.68
CA ALA A 25 8.72 7.75 -3.68
C ALA A 25 7.92 7.06 -2.59
N HIS A 26 8.39 5.91 -2.14
CA HIS A 26 7.68 5.15 -1.10
C HIS A 26 7.48 5.97 0.17
N LYS A 27 8.46 6.79 0.54
CA LYS A 27 8.32 7.61 1.74
C LYS A 27 7.13 8.58 1.62
N ASP A 28 6.86 9.07 0.42
CA ASP A 28 5.75 9.98 0.20
C ASP A 28 4.43 9.23 0.27
N ILE A 29 4.39 8.00 -0.24
CA ILE A 29 3.21 7.15 -0.13
C ILE A 29 2.94 6.85 1.35
N MET A 30 3.97 6.48 2.09
CA MET A 30 3.82 6.18 3.52
C MET A 30 3.29 7.38 4.29
N ARG A 31 3.80 8.58 3.97
CA ARG A 31 3.34 9.78 4.63
C ARG A 31 1.86 10.05 4.33
N ALA A 32 1.47 9.88 3.08
CA ALA A 32 0.07 10.10 2.70
C ALA A 32 -0.85 9.13 3.44
N ILE A 33 -0.44 7.86 3.52
CA ILE A 33 -1.26 6.86 4.20
C ILE A 33 -1.39 7.21 5.70
N ARG A 34 -0.28 7.57 6.34
CA ARG A 34 -0.32 7.93 7.76
C ARG A 34 -1.20 9.15 8.00
N ASN A 35 -1.16 10.12 7.09
CA ASN A 35 -1.96 11.32 7.25
C ASN A 35 -3.45 11.06 7.06
N MET A 36 -3.79 10.04 6.28
CA MET A 36 -5.20 9.73 5.99
C MET A 36 -5.78 8.70 6.96
N GLU A 37 -4.93 8.03 7.73
CA GLU A 37 -5.40 6.95 8.60
C GLU A 37 -6.33 7.42 9.72
N PRO A 38 -6.11 8.57 10.37
CA PRO A 38 -7.01 8.95 11.47
C PRO A 38 -8.47 9.09 11.04
N ALA A 39 -8.73 9.66 9.88
CA ALA A 39 -10.10 9.78 9.40
C ALA A 39 -10.70 8.41 9.06
N TRP A 40 -9.88 7.54 8.45
CA TRP A 40 -10.31 6.19 8.15
C TRP A 40 -10.67 5.43 9.42
N GLU A 41 -9.79 5.52 10.42
CA GLU A 41 -9.99 4.82 11.68
C GLU A 41 -11.26 5.32 12.39
N LYS A 42 -11.50 6.62 12.33
CA LYS A 42 -12.67 7.20 12.98
C LYS A 42 -13.97 6.65 12.39
N VAL A 43 -14.01 6.49 11.07
CA VAL A 43 -15.24 6.06 10.38
C VAL A 43 -15.36 4.55 10.31
N GLN A 44 -14.25 3.87 9.99
CA GLN A 44 -14.25 2.44 9.75
C GLN A 44 -13.93 1.62 10.99
N GLU A 45 -13.48 2.27 12.05
CA GLU A 45 -13.14 1.64 13.32
C GLU A 45 -12.03 0.61 13.19
N ARG A 46 -11.10 0.88 12.29
CA ARG A 46 -9.92 0.02 12.13
C ARG A 46 -8.82 0.82 11.44
N LYS A 47 -7.59 0.39 11.70
CA LYS A 47 -6.43 1.00 11.07
C LYS A 47 -6.04 0.20 9.83
N PHE A 48 -5.15 0.77 9.03
CA PHE A 48 -4.55 0.05 7.93
C PHE A 48 -3.56 -0.97 8.46
N ALA A 49 -3.34 -2.03 7.71
CA ALA A 49 -2.42 -3.09 8.14
C ALA A 49 -0.97 -2.65 7.91
N LEU A 50 -0.25 -2.39 8.99
CA LEU A 50 1.15 -2.01 8.93
C LEU A 50 2.00 -3.25 9.05
N MET A 51 2.86 -3.48 8.07
CA MET A 51 3.70 -4.66 7.97
C MET A 51 5.15 -4.25 7.99
N GLN A 52 6.03 -5.21 8.11
CA GLN A 52 7.46 -4.96 8.03
C GLN A 52 8.13 -6.06 7.23
N GLU A 53 9.14 -5.71 6.47
CA GLU A 53 9.96 -6.68 5.77
C GLU A 53 11.42 -6.44 6.10
N GLU A 54 12.20 -7.52 6.08
CA GLU A 54 13.61 -7.42 6.34
C GLU A 54 14.33 -7.17 5.03
N ILE A 55 15.23 -6.19 5.00
CA ILE A 55 16.03 -5.91 3.81
C ILE A 55 17.50 -5.91 4.19
N GLU A 56 18.35 -6.30 3.25
CA GLU A 56 19.78 -6.24 3.43
C GLU A 56 20.30 -4.86 3.11
N ILE A 57 21.27 -4.40 3.85
CA ILE A 57 21.94 -3.14 3.55
C ILE A 57 23.36 -3.40 3.11
N SER A 58 23.99 -2.38 2.55
CA SER A 58 25.20 -2.55 1.75
C SER A 58 26.37 -3.11 2.53
N ASN A 59 26.42 -2.97 3.83
CA ASN A 59 27.54 -3.48 4.60
C ASN A 59 27.26 -4.84 5.25
N GLY A 60 26.31 -5.57 4.73
CA GLY A 60 26.02 -6.91 5.23
C GLY A 60 25.04 -6.94 6.40
N GLY A 61 24.59 -5.80 6.87
CA GLY A 61 23.57 -5.77 7.91
C GLY A 61 22.19 -5.92 7.37
N HIS A 62 21.22 -5.86 8.27
CA HIS A 62 19.82 -5.99 7.95
C HIS A 62 19.06 -4.89 8.64
N LYS A 63 17.95 -4.46 8.08
CA LYS A 63 17.04 -3.55 8.76
C LYS A 63 15.62 -3.86 8.36
N MET A 64 14.69 -3.46 9.20
CA MET A 64 13.28 -3.66 8.93
C MET A 64 12.73 -2.45 8.20
N ARG A 65 11.94 -2.69 7.15
CA ARG A 65 11.31 -1.62 6.40
C ARG A 65 9.80 -1.73 6.55
N PRO A 66 9.14 -0.70 7.08
CA PRO A 66 7.68 -0.75 7.22
C PRO A 66 7.00 -0.50 5.89
N TYR A 67 5.85 -1.10 5.71
CA TYR A 67 5.00 -0.83 4.56
C TYR A 67 3.56 -1.15 4.98
N TYR A 68 2.61 -0.65 4.20
CA TYR A 68 1.20 -0.94 4.44
C TYR A 68 0.70 -1.96 3.43
N SER A 69 -0.22 -2.81 3.89
CA SER A 69 -0.94 -3.73 3.01
C SER A 69 -2.38 -3.29 3.02
N LEU A 70 -2.93 -2.97 1.87
CA LEU A 70 -4.26 -2.36 1.75
C LEU A 70 -5.15 -3.22 0.88
N ASN A 71 -6.43 -3.29 1.25
CA ASN A 71 -7.39 -3.91 0.35
C ASN A 71 -7.79 -2.88 -0.71
N LYS A 72 -8.66 -3.30 -1.65
CA LYS A 72 -9.04 -2.44 -2.75
C LYS A 72 -9.68 -1.14 -2.28
N GLU A 73 -10.59 -1.25 -1.33
CA GLU A 73 -11.30 -0.08 -0.82
C GLU A 73 -10.34 0.91 -0.16
N GLU A 74 -9.43 0.37 0.66
CA GLU A 74 -8.44 1.20 1.33
C GLU A 74 -7.51 1.87 0.31
N CYS A 75 -7.11 1.13 -0.70
CA CYS A 75 -6.24 1.66 -1.73
C CYS A 75 -6.92 2.80 -2.49
N LEU A 76 -8.20 2.63 -2.83
CA LEU A 76 -8.92 3.68 -3.53
C LEU A 76 -9.11 4.91 -2.66
N TYR A 77 -9.29 4.71 -1.36
CA TYR A 77 -9.38 5.84 -0.45
C TYR A 77 -8.07 6.65 -0.44
N ILE A 78 -6.93 5.95 -0.34
CA ILE A 78 -5.64 6.62 -0.37
C ILE A 78 -5.43 7.32 -1.72
N ALA A 79 -5.89 6.69 -2.79
CA ALA A 79 -5.68 7.22 -4.13
C ALA A 79 -6.36 8.57 -4.36
N THR A 80 -7.34 8.92 -3.52
CA THR A 80 -8.00 10.22 -3.66
C THR A 80 -7.05 11.39 -3.43
N LYS A 81 -5.90 11.15 -2.80
CA LYS A 81 -4.92 12.19 -2.58
C LYS A 81 -3.91 12.29 -3.73
N PHE A 82 -4.00 11.41 -4.71
CA PHE A 82 -3.07 11.42 -5.82
C PHE A 82 -3.68 12.19 -6.99
N ASN A 83 -2.85 12.53 -7.96
CA ASN A 83 -3.36 13.17 -9.16
C ASN A 83 -4.13 12.16 -10.01
N ASP A 84 -4.78 12.67 -11.04
CA ASP A 84 -5.66 11.85 -11.86
C ASP A 84 -4.93 10.70 -12.53
N GLU A 85 -3.73 10.95 -13.02
CA GLU A 85 -2.97 9.94 -13.71
C GLU A 85 -2.60 8.80 -12.76
N ALA A 86 -2.13 9.13 -11.57
CA ALA A 86 -1.76 8.11 -10.58
C ALA A 86 -2.97 7.27 -10.19
N ARG A 87 -4.12 7.92 -9.99
CA ARG A 87 -5.35 7.18 -9.66
C ARG A 87 -5.76 6.25 -10.78
N ALA A 88 -5.65 6.71 -12.02
CA ALA A 88 -6.02 5.88 -13.17
C ALA A 88 -5.13 4.66 -13.25
N LYS A 89 -3.83 4.82 -12.98
CA LYS A 89 -2.91 3.69 -13.00
C LYS A 89 -3.26 2.65 -11.94
N LEU A 90 -3.65 3.10 -10.75
CA LEU A 90 -4.03 2.18 -9.69
C LEU A 90 -5.31 1.43 -10.02
N ILE A 91 -6.29 2.13 -10.57
CA ILE A 91 -7.55 1.49 -10.96
C ILE A 91 -7.30 0.44 -12.03
N LYS A 92 -6.45 0.76 -13.01
CA LYS A 92 -6.12 -0.20 -14.06
C LYS A 92 -5.50 -1.46 -13.47
N ARG A 93 -4.60 -1.30 -12.50
CA ARG A 93 -3.93 -2.44 -11.89
C ARG A 93 -4.92 -3.34 -11.16
N TRP A 94 -5.91 -2.75 -10.49
CA TRP A 94 -6.92 -3.56 -9.80
C TRP A 94 -7.79 -4.38 -10.74
N LYS A 95 -7.88 -3.96 -12.00
CA LYS A 95 -8.67 -4.69 -12.99
C LYS A 95 -7.89 -5.80 -13.67
N GLU A 96 -6.60 -5.76 -13.58
CA GLU A 96 -5.77 -6.81 -14.16
C GLU A 96 -5.72 -8.01 -13.23
#